data_3d28c7e4daa8b8321b9f655904a8347c
#
_entry.id   3d28c7e4daa8b8321b9f655904a8347c
#
_cell.length_a   1.000
_cell.length_b   1.000
_cell.length_c   1.000
_cell.angle_alpha   90.00
_cell.angle_beta   90.00
_cell.angle_gamma   90.00
#
_symmetry.space_group_name_H-M   'P 1'
#
loop_
_entity.id
_entity.type
_entity.pdbx_description
1 polymer ?
#
loop_
_entity_poly.entity_id
_entity_poly.type
_entity_poly.pdbx_seq_one_letter_code
_entity_poly.pdbx_strand_id
1 'polypeptide(L)'
;MRKHMSTIIAILVFITGLSLLLYPTVSNYWNSLHQSRVVANYSDTMAKLSKQDKQAEIDRAVEYNSSLASNGGRFTLSESELSEYKSLLNADGTGMMGYITIPKIGVKLAIYHTVDESVLQVGVGHLEGSSLPVGGSGTHCVLSSHRGLPSAKLFTELDRMKKGDVFYLHVYDRVLAYQVDNIAIVEPNDYGLLEIEEGKDLCTLFTCTPYGINTHRLLVRGHRVENVMDEKNLTADAARVNPLVVASIIGLILYGIGYVVYRIKKRGV
;
A
#
# COMPACT_ATOMS: atom_id res chain seq x y z
N MET A 1 -0.63 -9.83 -51.46
CA MET A 1 -1.29 -9.38 -50.21
C MET A 1 -1.71 -10.56 -49.30
N ARG A 2 -2.37 -11.61 -49.74
CA ARG A 2 -2.79 -12.73 -48.86
C ARG A 2 -1.65 -13.48 -48.16
N LYS A 3 -0.44 -13.59 -48.75
CA LYS A 3 0.71 -14.32 -48.17
C LYS A 3 1.30 -13.70 -46.90
N HIS A 4 1.09 -12.40 -46.63
CA HIS A 4 1.60 -11.71 -45.44
C HIS A 4 0.55 -11.51 -44.36
N MET A 5 -0.74 -11.72 -44.68
CA MET A 5 -1.84 -11.48 -43.74
C MET A 5 -1.78 -12.44 -42.53
N SER A 6 -1.50 -13.71 -42.72
CA SER A 6 -1.35 -14.68 -41.62
C SER A 6 -0.16 -14.34 -40.69
N THR A 7 0.93 -13.85 -41.25
CA THR A 7 2.11 -13.44 -40.49
C THR A 7 1.82 -12.18 -39.67
N ILE A 8 1.14 -11.21 -40.26
CA ILE A 8 0.72 -9.97 -39.56
C ILE A 8 -0.24 -10.33 -38.41
N ILE A 9 -1.23 -11.18 -38.65
CA ILE A 9 -2.16 -11.63 -37.60
C ILE A 9 -1.40 -12.33 -36.48
N ALA A 10 -0.47 -13.24 -36.79
CA ALA A 10 0.33 -13.94 -35.78
C ALA A 10 1.18 -12.96 -34.94
N ILE A 11 1.77 -11.93 -35.55
CA ILE A 11 2.51 -10.89 -34.85
C ILE A 11 1.59 -10.09 -33.94
N LEU A 12 0.42 -9.69 -34.39
CA LEU A 12 -0.54 -8.94 -33.60
C LEU A 12 -1.01 -9.76 -32.38
N VAL A 13 -1.34 -11.03 -32.59
CA VAL A 13 -1.72 -11.94 -31.50
C VAL A 13 -0.56 -12.09 -30.49
N PHE A 14 0.66 -12.27 -30.98
CA PHE A 14 1.84 -12.38 -30.11
C PHE A 14 2.09 -11.09 -29.29
N ILE A 15 2.04 -9.92 -29.93
CA ILE A 15 2.24 -8.64 -29.24
C ILE A 15 1.14 -8.42 -28.19
N THR A 16 -0.12 -8.70 -28.54
CA THR A 16 -1.25 -8.58 -27.60
C THR A 16 -1.07 -9.51 -26.40
N GLY A 17 -0.75 -10.79 -26.64
CA GLY A 17 -0.51 -11.77 -25.58
C GLY A 17 0.67 -11.37 -24.68
N LEU A 18 1.77 -10.91 -25.27
CA LEU A 18 2.95 -10.44 -24.53
C LEU A 18 2.62 -9.18 -23.72
N SER A 19 1.86 -8.23 -24.27
CA SER A 19 1.44 -7.03 -23.56
C SER A 19 0.56 -7.35 -22.36
N LEU A 20 -0.39 -8.27 -22.49
CA LEU A 20 -1.23 -8.75 -21.39
C LEU A 20 -0.40 -9.44 -20.29
N LEU A 21 0.58 -10.24 -20.68
CA LEU A 21 1.46 -10.94 -19.73
C LEU A 21 2.38 -9.98 -18.97
N LEU A 22 2.90 -8.95 -19.63
CA LEU A 22 3.81 -7.98 -19.02
C LEU A 22 3.09 -6.87 -18.25
N TYR A 23 1.79 -6.65 -18.53
CA TYR A 23 1.02 -5.55 -17.94
C TYR A 23 1.14 -5.47 -16.41
N PRO A 24 0.95 -6.55 -15.62
CA PRO A 24 1.03 -6.45 -14.16
C PRO A 24 2.43 -6.03 -13.68
N THR A 25 3.49 -6.52 -14.32
CA THR A 25 4.87 -6.20 -13.94
C THR A 25 5.21 -4.73 -14.23
N VAL A 26 4.86 -4.25 -15.43
CA VAL A 26 5.12 -2.86 -15.84
C VAL A 26 4.28 -1.89 -15.01
N SER A 27 3.00 -2.20 -14.82
CA SER A 27 2.09 -1.37 -14.04
C SER A 27 2.53 -1.29 -12.56
N ASN A 28 2.87 -2.41 -11.95
CA ASN A 28 3.37 -2.43 -10.58
C ASN A 28 4.67 -1.63 -10.42
N TYR A 29 5.60 -1.73 -11.38
CA TYR A 29 6.82 -0.92 -11.39
C TYR A 29 6.51 0.59 -11.48
N TRP A 30 5.61 0.97 -12.40
CA TRP A 30 5.17 2.36 -12.54
C TRP A 30 4.54 2.90 -11.25
N ASN A 31 3.65 2.12 -10.63
CA ASN A 31 3.01 2.49 -9.37
C ASN A 31 4.01 2.59 -8.21
N SER A 32 5.00 1.71 -8.14
CA SER A 32 6.06 1.81 -7.11
C SER A 32 6.88 3.10 -7.24
N LEU A 33 7.19 3.53 -8.48
CA LEU A 33 7.85 4.81 -8.72
C LEU A 33 6.95 6.00 -8.30
N HIS A 34 5.66 5.91 -8.60
CA HIS A 34 4.70 6.94 -8.20
C HIS A 34 4.60 7.04 -6.68
N GLN A 35 4.42 5.92 -5.98
CA GLN A 35 4.40 5.86 -4.51
C GLN A 35 5.68 6.43 -3.90
N SER A 36 6.85 6.12 -4.46
CA SER A 36 8.12 6.65 -3.98
C SER A 36 8.17 8.19 -4.07
N ARG A 37 7.62 8.78 -5.14
CA ARG A 37 7.52 10.25 -5.28
C ARG A 37 6.54 10.86 -4.29
N VAL A 38 5.38 10.23 -4.10
CA VAL A 38 4.38 10.68 -3.13
C VAL A 38 4.98 10.71 -1.72
N VAL A 39 5.66 9.63 -1.32
CA VAL A 39 6.35 9.58 -0.01
C VAL A 39 7.48 10.61 0.09
N ALA A 40 8.26 10.84 -0.97
CA ALA A 40 9.29 11.88 -0.98
C ALA A 40 8.68 13.27 -0.79
N ASN A 41 7.62 13.60 -1.54
CA ASN A 41 6.91 14.88 -1.41
C ASN A 41 6.35 15.08 0.00
N TYR A 42 5.78 14.03 0.61
CA TYR A 42 5.34 14.08 2.00
C TYR A 42 6.50 14.38 2.95
N SER A 43 7.63 13.69 2.80
CA SER A 43 8.81 13.93 3.61
C SER A 43 9.34 15.35 3.47
N ASP A 44 9.34 15.89 2.25
CA ASP A 44 9.73 17.28 1.96
C ASP A 44 8.76 18.30 2.60
N THR A 45 7.45 17.99 2.61
CA THR A 45 6.44 18.81 3.30
C THR A 45 6.66 18.78 4.79
N MET A 46 6.86 17.58 5.37
CA MET A 46 7.15 17.44 6.80
C MET A 46 8.44 18.15 7.20
N ALA A 47 9.47 18.17 6.36
CA ALA A 47 10.71 18.89 6.65
C ALA A 47 10.54 20.41 6.75
N LYS A 48 9.52 20.98 6.09
CA LYS A 48 9.22 22.43 6.11
C LYS A 48 8.41 22.86 7.33
N LEU A 49 7.69 21.95 7.97
CA LEU A 49 6.89 22.23 9.15
C LEU A 49 7.79 22.45 10.37
N SER A 50 7.43 23.40 11.22
CA SER A 50 8.10 23.58 12.51
C SER A 50 7.83 22.37 13.43
N LYS A 51 8.71 22.15 14.40
CA LYS A 51 8.48 21.11 15.42
C LYS A 51 7.20 21.36 16.22
N GLN A 52 6.87 22.63 16.44
CA GLN A 52 5.67 23.04 17.18
C GLN A 52 4.40 22.70 16.38
N ASP A 53 4.37 22.97 15.07
CA ASP A 53 3.22 22.66 14.23
C ASP A 53 2.99 21.15 14.13
N LYS A 54 4.08 20.38 13.97
CA LYS A 54 4.00 18.90 13.97
C LYS A 54 3.43 18.37 15.29
N GLN A 55 3.92 18.89 16.42
CA GLN A 55 3.45 18.44 17.71
C GLN A 55 1.98 18.81 17.93
N ALA A 56 1.54 20.00 17.51
CA ALA A 56 0.15 20.42 17.60
C ALA A 56 -0.78 19.49 16.80
N GLU A 57 -0.39 19.09 15.59
CA GLU A 57 -1.17 18.13 14.78
C GLU A 57 -1.23 16.75 15.44
N ILE A 58 -0.14 16.27 16.01
CA ILE A 58 -0.10 15.01 16.76
C ILE A 58 -0.99 15.08 18.00
N ASP A 59 -0.96 16.20 18.75
CA ASP A 59 -1.76 16.37 19.95
C ASP A 59 -3.27 16.37 19.62
N ARG A 60 -3.69 17.01 18.53
CA ARG A 60 -5.07 16.94 18.01
C ARG A 60 -5.48 15.51 17.67
N ALA A 61 -4.59 14.74 17.03
CA ALA A 61 -4.84 13.35 16.71
C ALA A 61 -4.93 12.45 17.95
N VAL A 62 -4.13 12.72 18.98
CA VAL A 62 -4.20 12.03 20.29
C VAL A 62 -5.51 12.35 21.00
N GLU A 63 -5.97 13.61 20.98
CA GLU A 63 -7.25 14.03 21.55
C GLU A 63 -8.41 13.30 20.85
N TYR A 64 -8.41 13.26 19.52
CA TYR A 64 -9.38 12.49 18.72
C TYR A 64 -9.38 11.00 19.12
N ASN A 65 -8.21 10.36 19.21
CA ASN A 65 -8.11 8.97 19.61
C ASN A 65 -8.70 8.70 21.01
N SER A 66 -8.50 9.64 21.94
CA SER A 66 -9.04 9.53 23.30
C SER A 66 -10.57 9.59 23.33
N SER A 67 -11.18 10.34 22.40
CA SER A 67 -12.65 10.42 22.28
C SER A 67 -13.28 9.15 21.72
N LEU A 68 -12.54 8.38 20.90
CA LEU A 68 -13.06 7.15 20.28
C LEU A 68 -13.32 6.03 21.28
N ALA A 69 -12.53 5.93 22.34
CA ALA A 69 -12.61 4.84 23.31
C ALA A 69 -13.97 4.76 24.02
N SER A 70 -14.70 5.88 24.10
CA SER A 70 -16.03 5.97 24.72
C SER A 70 -17.20 5.91 23.73
N ASN A 71 -16.93 5.83 22.41
CA ASN A 71 -17.95 5.87 21.36
C ASN A 71 -18.29 4.44 20.85
N GLY A 72 -19.40 3.87 21.29
CA GLY A 72 -19.84 2.52 20.87
C GLY A 72 -20.30 2.42 19.40
N GLY A 73 -20.49 3.55 18.70
CA GLY A 73 -20.87 3.61 17.28
C GLY A 73 -19.78 4.17 16.34
N ARG A 74 -18.54 4.12 16.76
CA ARG A 74 -17.37 4.79 16.15
C ARG A 74 -17.13 4.51 14.65
N PHE A 75 -17.64 3.43 14.11
CA PHE A 75 -17.52 3.10 12.68
C PHE A 75 -18.63 3.71 11.80
N THR A 76 -19.51 4.53 12.38
CA THR A 76 -20.57 5.23 11.66
C THR A 76 -20.49 6.71 12.01
N LEU A 77 -19.65 7.44 11.30
CA LEU A 77 -19.44 8.87 11.54
C LEU A 77 -20.56 9.70 10.91
N SER A 78 -20.99 10.74 11.61
CA SER A 78 -21.80 11.83 11.04
C SER A 78 -20.96 12.66 10.05
N GLU A 79 -21.60 13.49 9.22
CA GLU A 79 -20.88 14.37 8.28
C GLU A 79 -19.92 15.33 8.98
N SER A 80 -20.27 15.83 10.16
CA SER A 80 -19.39 16.70 10.96
C SER A 80 -18.18 15.96 11.50
N GLU A 81 -18.37 14.75 12.06
CA GLU A 81 -17.27 13.91 12.56
C GLU A 81 -16.34 13.49 11.41
N LEU A 82 -16.88 13.16 10.26
CA LEU A 82 -16.09 12.83 9.08
C LEU A 82 -15.27 14.03 8.57
N SER A 83 -15.84 15.24 8.62
CA SER A 83 -15.13 16.47 8.26
C SER A 83 -14.00 16.77 9.24
N GLU A 84 -14.23 16.63 10.54
CA GLU A 84 -13.21 16.76 11.58
C GLU A 84 -12.09 15.74 11.36
N TYR A 85 -12.43 14.45 11.24
CA TYR A 85 -11.48 13.37 10.96
C TYR A 85 -10.58 13.67 9.74
N LYS A 86 -11.17 14.11 8.62
CA LYS A 86 -10.41 14.45 7.40
C LYS A 86 -9.52 15.68 7.55
N SER A 87 -9.74 16.51 8.56
CA SER A 87 -8.89 17.68 8.85
C SER A 87 -7.63 17.32 9.64
N LEU A 88 -7.61 16.17 10.33
CA LEU A 88 -6.51 15.74 11.18
C LEU A 88 -5.40 15.09 10.37
N LEU A 89 -4.12 15.31 10.73
CA LEU A 89 -2.95 14.76 10.04
C LEU A 89 -2.94 15.05 8.52
N ASN A 90 -3.49 16.16 8.08
CA ASN A 90 -3.65 16.55 6.67
C ASN A 90 -2.90 17.85 6.36
N ALA A 91 -1.60 17.87 6.61
CA ALA A 91 -0.77 19.08 6.53
C ALA A 91 -0.65 19.70 5.13
N ASP A 92 -0.73 18.90 4.08
CA ASP A 92 -0.62 19.34 2.68
C ASP A 92 -1.95 19.40 1.92
N GLY A 93 -3.06 19.08 2.61
CA GLY A 93 -4.39 19.07 2.02
C GLY A 93 -4.66 17.92 1.04
N THR A 94 -3.74 16.99 0.87
CA THR A 94 -3.88 15.83 -0.04
C THR A 94 -4.63 14.66 0.59
N GLY A 95 -4.89 14.72 1.89
CA GLY A 95 -5.45 13.62 2.68
C GLY A 95 -4.43 12.57 3.07
N MET A 96 -3.14 12.78 2.83
CA MET A 96 -2.08 11.86 3.23
C MET A 96 -1.70 12.07 4.69
N MET A 97 -1.91 11.06 5.53
CA MET A 97 -1.55 11.07 6.96
C MET A 97 -0.08 10.71 7.21
N GLY A 98 0.50 9.88 6.35
CA GLY A 98 1.81 9.29 6.50
C GLY A 98 2.07 8.18 5.50
N TYR A 99 2.99 7.27 5.81
CA TYR A 99 3.22 6.09 4.98
C TYR A 99 3.57 4.87 5.84
N ILE A 100 3.29 3.67 5.29
CA ILE A 100 3.65 2.39 5.90
C ILE A 100 4.84 1.75 5.17
N THR A 101 5.72 1.10 5.93
CA THR A 101 6.73 0.18 5.40
C THR A 101 6.59 -1.20 6.01
N ILE A 102 6.59 -2.23 5.15
CA ILE A 102 6.54 -3.64 5.55
C ILE A 102 7.72 -4.35 4.87
N PRO A 103 8.91 -4.39 5.51
CA PRO A 103 10.14 -4.89 4.89
C PRO A 103 10.02 -6.32 4.40
N LYS A 104 9.36 -7.18 5.17
CA LYS A 104 9.17 -8.62 4.87
C LYS A 104 8.60 -8.88 3.47
N ILE A 105 7.73 -8.00 3.00
CA ILE A 105 7.05 -8.12 1.71
C ILE A 105 7.40 -6.98 0.75
N GLY A 106 8.38 -6.12 1.09
CA GLY A 106 8.84 -5.02 0.25
C GLY A 106 7.74 -4.01 -0.08
N VAL A 107 6.92 -3.64 0.91
CA VAL A 107 5.85 -2.65 0.77
C VAL A 107 6.30 -1.32 1.35
N LYS A 108 6.08 -0.24 0.56
CA LYS A 108 6.18 1.16 0.99
C LYS A 108 5.06 1.93 0.31
N LEU A 109 4.02 2.31 1.07
CA LEU A 109 2.77 2.88 0.56
C LEU A 109 2.32 4.07 1.39
N ALA A 110 1.78 5.10 0.73
CA ALA A 110 1.12 6.22 1.39
C ALA A 110 -0.14 5.76 2.14
N ILE A 111 -0.40 6.35 3.30
CA ILE A 111 -1.62 6.18 4.10
C ILE A 111 -2.48 7.43 3.91
N TYR A 112 -3.71 7.24 3.50
CA TYR A 112 -4.69 8.30 3.28
C TYR A 112 -5.88 8.14 4.21
N HIS A 113 -6.63 9.24 4.37
CA HIS A 113 -7.94 9.20 5.00
C HIS A 113 -8.89 8.34 4.19
N THR A 114 -9.80 7.67 4.87
CA THR A 114 -10.90 6.86 4.38
C THR A 114 -10.47 5.55 3.69
N VAL A 115 -11.43 4.67 3.53
CA VAL A 115 -11.28 3.42 2.76
C VAL A 115 -12.06 3.48 1.44
N ASP A 116 -12.24 4.68 0.90
CA ASP A 116 -12.88 4.88 -0.39
C ASP A 116 -12.12 4.14 -1.50
N GLU A 117 -12.84 3.67 -2.51
CA GLU A 117 -12.27 2.92 -3.63
C GLU A 117 -11.13 3.69 -4.32
N SER A 118 -11.26 5.01 -4.47
CA SER A 118 -10.23 5.88 -5.05
C SER A 118 -8.91 5.86 -4.27
N VAL A 119 -8.99 5.72 -2.95
CA VAL A 119 -7.82 5.58 -2.05
C VAL A 119 -7.23 4.18 -2.15
N LEU A 120 -8.08 3.15 -2.04
CA LEU A 120 -7.63 1.76 -2.02
C LEU A 120 -6.97 1.30 -3.32
N GLN A 121 -7.30 1.94 -4.46
CA GLN A 121 -6.66 1.67 -5.75
C GLN A 121 -5.21 2.17 -5.83
N VAL A 122 -4.84 3.18 -5.04
CA VAL A 122 -3.53 3.82 -5.14
C VAL A 122 -2.65 3.62 -3.92
N GLY A 123 -3.21 3.32 -2.74
CA GLY A 123 -2.45 3.27 -1.49
C GLY A 123 -3.12 2.47 -0.39
N VAL A 124 -2.91 2.92 0.82
CA VAL A 124 -3.50 2.39 2.04
C VAL A 124 -4.51 3.39 2.58
N GLY A 125 -5.72 2.93 2.84
CA GLY A 125 -6.77 3.72 3.48
C GLY A 125 -6.80 3.47 4.98
N HIS A 126 -6.96 4.53 5.76
CA HIS A 126 -7.24 4.45 7.18
C HIS A 126 -8.74 4.30 7.39
N LEU A 127 -9.15 3.26 8.14
CA LEU A 127 -10.56 2.98 8.41
C LEU A 127 -11.11 4.02 9.38
N GLU A 128 -12.13 4.76 8.93
CA GLU A 128 -12.83 5.77 9.72
C GLU A 128 -13.40 5.14 11.00
N GLY A 129 -13.27 5.85 12.11
CA GLY A 129 -13.69 5.35 13.43
C GLY A 129 -12.68 4.42 14.10
N SER A 130 -11.56 4.05 13.44
CA SER A 130 -10.39 3.50 14.11
C SER A 130 -9.46 4.61 14.61
N SER A 131 -8.52 4.30 15.50
CA SER A 131 -7.58 5.29 16.01
C SER A 131 -6.64 5.77 14.92
N LEU A 132 -6.43 7.09 14.85
CA LEU A 132 -5.43 7.70 13.96
C LEU A 132 -4.03 7.13 14.22
N PRO A 133 -3.17 7.05 13.19
CA PRO A 133 -1.91 6.31 13.23
C PRO A 133 -0.79 7.04 14.02
N VAL A 134 -1.10 7.58 15.19
CA VAL A 134 -0.13 8.27 16.09
C VAL A 134 0.29 7.43 17.29
N GLY A 135 -0.30 6.24 17.43
CA GLY A 135 -0.05 5.33 18.55
C GLY A 135 -0.59 5.83 19.87
N GLY A 136 -0.30 5.12 20.94
CA GLY A 136 -0.67 5.45 22.32
C GLY A 136 -1.43 4.34 23.02
N SER A 137 -1.43 4.36 24.34
CA SER A 137 -2.18 3.40 25.16
C SER A 137 -3.69 3.54 24.91
N GLY A 138 -4.38 2.42 24.72
CA GLY A 138 -5.81 2.41 24.40
C GLY A 138 -6.11 2.87 22.98
N THR A 139 -5.24 2.56 22.01
CA THR A 139 -5.47 2.85 20.59
C THR A 139 -5.45 1.60 19.72
N HIS A 140 -6.25 1.60 18.65
CA HIS A 140 -6.25 0.58 17.63
C HIS A 140 -6.42 1.21 16.25
N CYS A 141 -5.31 1.37 15.52
CA CYS A 141 -5.30 1.86 14.15
C CYS A 141 -5.63 0.73 13.18
N VAL A 142 -6.48 0.98 12.18
CA VAL A 142 -6.82 -0.01 11.14
C VAL A 142 -6.51 0.55 9.77
N LEU A 143 -5.66 -0.16 9.03
CA LEU A 143 -5.17 0.21 7.72
C LEU A 143 -5.57 -0.82 6.67
N SER A 144 -6.34 -0.40 5.67
CA SER A 144 -6.86 -1.25 4.61
C SER A 144 -6.18 -0.99 3.28
N SER A 145 -5.98 -2.04 2.48
CA SER A 145 -5.56 -1.91 1.09
C SER A 145 -5.97 -3.12 0.27
N HIS A 146 -6.06 -2.94 -1.04
CA HIS A 146 -6.46 -4.01 -1.95
C HIS A 146 -5.46 -5.17 -2.01
N ARG A 147 -6.00 -6.34 -2.36
CA ARG A 147 -5.26 -7.55 -2.70
C ARG A 147 -5.65 -8.00 -4.10
N GLY A 148 -4.63 -8.30 -4.92
CA GLY A 148 -4.85 -8.92 -6.23
C GLY A 148 -5.20 -7.95 -7.34
N LEU A 149 -4.94 -6.64 -7.19
CA LEU A 149 -5.06 -5.71 -8.30
C LEU A 149 -3.95 -5.97 -9.34
N PRO A 150 -4.28 -6.15 -10.62
CA PRO A 150 -3.27 -6.31 -11.68
C PRO A 150 -2.38 -5.07 -11.84
N SER A 151 -2.87 -3.91 -11.41
CA SER A 151 -2.19 -2.62 -11.57
C SER A 151 -1.18 -2.31 -10.48
N ALA A 152 -1.35 -2.85 -9.26
CA ALA A 152 -0.50 -2.51 -8.12
C ALA A 152 -0.39 -3.65 -7.11
N LYS A 153 0.80 -3.84 -6.54
CA LYS A 153 1.06 -4.89 -5.55
C LYS A 153 0.25 -4.68 -4.26
N LEU A 154 0.23 -3.46 -3.73
CA LEU A 154 -0.46 -3.08 -2.49
C LEU A 154 -0.27 -4.14 -1.37
N PHE A 155 -1.36 -4.62 -0.74
CA PHE A 155 -1.33 -5.69 0.27
C PHE A 155 -1.46 -7.12 -0.30
N THR A 156 -1.14 -7.32 -1.59
CA THR A 156 -1.26 -8.63 -2.26
C THR A 156 -0.51 -9.75 -1.53
N GLU A 157 0.64 -9.46 -0.95
CA GLU A 157 1.48 -10.45 -0.25
C GLU A 157 1.34 -10.39 1.28
N LEU A 158 0.30 -9.74 1.82
CA LEU A 158 0.10 -9.63 3.27
C LEU A 158 -0.04 -11.00 3.96
N ASP A 159 -0.49 -12.04 3.25
CA ASP A 159 -0.57 -13.42 3.72
C ASP A 159 0.80 -14.09 3.96
N ARG A 160 1.89 -13.49 3.53
CA ARG A 160 3.25 -13.96 3.83
C ARG A 160 3.77 -13.48 5.19
N MET A 161 3.04 -12.56 5.84
CA MET A 161 3.38 -12.10 7.18
C MET A 161 3.17 -13.21 8.21
N LYS A 162 4.04 -13.23 9.22
CA LYS A 162 4.01 -14.19 10.32
C LYS A 162 4.08 -13.47 11.66
N LYS A 163 3.64 -14.12 12.72
CA LYS A 163 3.85 -13.63 14.09
C LYS A 163 5.35 -13.40 14.32
N GLY A 164 5.67 -12.23 14.89
CA GLY A 164 7.04 -11.76 15.10
C GLY A 164 7.61 -10.88 13.98
N ASP A 165 7.02 -10.87 12.77
CA ASP A 165 7.40 -9.92 11.72
C ASP A 165 7.04 -8.48 12.15
N VAL A 166 7.75 -7.48 11.64
CA VAL A 166 7.57 -6.08 12.04
C VAL A 166 7.19 -5.23 10.82
N PHE A 167 6.31 -4.26 11.05
CA PHE A 167 5.99 -3.19 10.10
C PHE A 167 6.04 -1.83 10.80
N TYR A 168 6.16 -0.78 10.02
CA TYR A 168 6.40 0.57 10.54
C TYR A 168 5.43 1.56 9.93
N LEU A 169 4.87 2.44 10.78
CA LEU A 169 4.12 3.61 10.35
C LEU A 169 5.00 4.84 10.50
N HIS A 170 5.08 5.66 9.47
CA HIS A 170 5.83 6.91 9.44
C HIS A 170 4.81 8.05 9.36
N VAL A 171 4.65 8.78 10.45
CA VAL A 171 3.65 9.84 10.57
C VAL A 171 4.32 11.09 11.13
N TYR A 172 4.37 12.14 10.34
CA TYR A 172 5.12 13.36 10.62
C TYR A 172 6.62 13.03 10.86
N ASP A 173 7.13 13.28 12.07
CA ASP A 173 8.50 12.96 12.47
C ASP A 173 8.61 11.71 13.35
N ARG A 174 7.51 10.94 13.46
CA ARG A 174 7.44 9.72 14.26
C ARG A 174 7.52 8.46 13.41
N VAL A 175 8.25 7.49 13.92
CA VAL A 175 8.25 6.13 13.38
C VAL A 175 7.70 5.20 14.45
N LEU A 176 6.63 4.50 14.12
CA LEU A 176 5.91 3.61 15.03
C LEU A 176 6.13 2.18 14.58
N ALA A 177 6.86 1.37 15.34
CA ALA A 177 7.09 -0.03 15.03
C ALA A 177 6.01 -0.92 15.67
N TYR A 178 5.44 -1.83 14.87
CA TYR A 178 4.45 -2.81 15.33
C TYR A 178 4.92 -4.22 14.98
N GLN A 179 4.98 -5.09 15.98
CA GLN A 179 5.30 -6.50 15.80
C GLN A 179 4.01 -7.32 15.72
N VAL A 180 3.91 -8.15 14.68
CA VAL A 180 2.74 -9.00 14.44
C VAL A 180 2.55 -9.99 15.58
N ASP A 181 1.39 -9.93 16.24
CA ASP A 181 0.99 -10.80 17.35
C ASP A 181 -0.20 -11.69 17.00
N ASN A 182 -1.07 -11.25 16.06
CA ASN A 182 -2.23 -12.02 15.66
C ASN A 182 -2.46 -11.95 14.13
N ILE A 183 -2.85 -13.10 13.57
CA ILE A 183 -3.28 -13.22 12.18
C ILE A 183 -4.58 -14.00 12.17
N ALA A 184 -5.63 -13.42 11.59
CA ALA A 184 -6.96 -14.01 11.56
C ALA A 184 -7.62 -13.81 10.18
N ILE A 185 -8.53 -14.73 9.85
CA ILE A 185 -9.44 -14.58 8.70
C ILE A 185 -10.84 -14.49 9.29
N VAL A 186 -11.57 -13.44 8.91
CA VAL A 186 -12.90 -13.11 9.42
C VAL A 186 -13.89 -12.82 8.30
N GLU A 187 -15.18 -12.83 8.60
CA GLU A 187 -16.22 -12.37 7.69
C GLU A 187 -16.10 -10.86 7.43
N PRO A 188 -16.60 -10.35 6.29
CA PRO A 188 -16.46 -8.94 5.90
C PRO A 188 -16.95 -7.92 6.92
N ASN A 189 -17.97 -8.26 7.69
CA ASN A 189 -18.64 -7.38 8.67
C ASN A 189 -18.30 -7.72 10.13
N ASP A 190 -17.28 -8.56 10.35
CA ASP A 190 -16.81 -8.89 11.69
C ASP A 190 -15.73 -7.89 12.12
N TYR A 191 -16.11 -6.94 12.96
CA TYR A 191 -15.23 -5.90 13.53
C TYR A 191 -14.71 -6.25 14.92
N GLY A 192 -15.04 -7.42 15.49
CA GLY A 192 -14.70 -7.77 16.87
C GLY A 192 -13.20 -7.76 17.18
N LEU A 193 -12.37 -8.11 16.22
CA LEU A 193 -10.90 -8.05 16.36
C LEU A 193 -10.31 -6.65 16.09
N LEU A 194 -11.11 -5.65 15.77
CA LEU A 194 -10.70 -4.26 15.53
C LEU A 194 -11.00 -3.34 16.72
N GLU A 195 -11.55 -3.91 17.81
CA GLU A 195 -11.89 -3.12 19.00
C GLU A 195 -10.66 -2.55 19.69
N ILE A 196 -10.85 -1.37 20.33
CA ILE A 196 -9.83 -0.74 21.16
C ILE A 196 -9.70 -1.55 22.44
N GLU A 197 -8.50 -2.00 22.77
CA GLU A 197 -8.19 -2.71 24.00
C GLU A 197 -7.49 -1.75 24.99
N GLU A 198 -8.02 -1.63 26.18
CA GLU A 198 -7.46 -0.77 27.22
C GLU A 198 -5.98 -1.11 27.50
N GLY A 199 -5.15 -0.10 27.57
CA GLY A 199 -3.72 -0.24 27.86
C GLY A 199 -2.87 -0.74 26.68
N LYS A 200 -3.47 -1.10 25.53
CA LYS A 200 -2.73 -1.58 24.36
C LYS A 200 -2.61 -0.50 23.29
N ASP A 201 -1.51 -0.56 22.54
CA ASP A 201 -1.26 0.21 21.32
C ASP A 201 -1.18 -0.78 20.16
N LEU A 202 -2.25 -0.84 19.37
CA LEU A 202 -2.47 -1.84 18.33
C LEU A 202 -2.58 -1.19 16.93
N CYS A 203 -2.11 -1.93 15.94
CA CYS A 203 -2.35 -1.61 14.53
C CYS A 203 -2.70 -2.87 13.75
N THR A 204 -3.81 -2.87 13.01
CA THR A 204 -4.23 -3.98 12.16
C THR A 204 -4.15 -3.61 10.69
N LEU A 205 -3.43 -4.44 9.93
CA LEU A 205 -3.42 -4.40 8.48
C LEU A 205 -4.53 -5.32 7.95
N PHE A 206 -5.35 -4.81 7.07
CA PHE A 206 -6.59 -5.42 6.63
C PHE A 206 -6.64 -5.54 5.11
N THR A 207 -6.99 -6.72 4.59
CA THR A 207 -7.15 -6.93 3.14
C THR A 207 -8.15 -8.04 2.83
N CYS A 208 -8.57 -8.13 1.57
CA CYS A 208 -9.47 -9.19 1.12
C CYS A 208 -8.75 -10.54 0.98
N THR A 209 -9.47 -11.64 1.23
CA THR A 209 -8.99 -13.01 1.08
C THR A 209 -10.16 -13.97 0.77
N PRO A 210 -9.97 -15.17 0.13
CA PRO A 210 -8.79 -15.59 -0.63
C PRO A 210 -8.51 -14.70 -1.85
N TYR A 211 -7.27 -14.77 -2.38
CA TYR A 211 -6.87 -14.03 -3.57
C TYR A 211 -7.84 -14.22 -4.74
N GLY A 212 -8.35 -13.13 -5.31
CA GLY A 212 -9.28 -13.12 -6.44
C GLY A 212 -10.72 -13.55 -6.13
N ILE A 213 -11.00 -14.14 -4.94
CA ILE A 213 -12.34 -14.54 -4.50
C ILE A 213 -12.94 -13.49 -3.57
N ASN A 214 -12.14 -12.99 -2.61
CA ASN A 214 -12.44 -11.84 -1.75
C ASN A 214 -13.66 -11.99 -0.81
N THR A 215 -14.03 -13.22 -0.46
CA THR A 215 -15.19 -13.51 0.40
C THR A 215 -14.97 -13.19 1.88
N HIS A 216 -13.73 -13.19 2.33
CA HIS A 216 -13.35 -12.94 3.72
C HIS A 216 -12.34 -11.78 3.82
N ARG A 217 -11.94 -11.47 5.04
CA ARG A 217 -10.91 -10.47 5.33
C ARG A 217 -9.75 -11.11 6.07
N LEU A 218 -8.53 -10.83 5.61
CA LEU A 218 -7.30 -11.16 6.31
C LEU A 218 -6.90 -9.98 7.19
N LEU A 219 -6.77 -10.23 8.48
CA LEU A 219 -6.30 -9.29 9.50
C LEU A 219 -4.90 -9.71 9.94
N VAL A 220 -3.95 -8.79 9.88
CA VAL A 220 -2.59 -8.95 10.42
C VAL A 220 -2.40 -7.87 11.46
N ARG A 221 -2.60 -8.22 12.75
CA ARG A 221 -2.50 -7.29 13.86
C ARG A 221 -1.10 -7.29 14.44
N GLY A 222 -0.60 -6.10 14.77
CA GLY A 222 0.63 -5.90 15.53
C GLY A 222 0.38 -5.07 16.78
N HIS A 223 1.16 -5.32 17.82
CA HIS A 223 1.28 -4.49 19.00
C HIS A 223 2.53 -3.60 18.90
N ARG A 224 2.48 -2.46 19.56
CA ARG A 224 3.59 -1.51 19.60
C ARG A 224 4.82 -2.13 20.24
N VAL A 225 5.99 -1.93 19.60
CA VAL A 225 7.31 -2.30 20.14
C VAL A 225 8.27 -1.11 20.04
N GLU A 226 9.37 -1.15 20.81
CA GLU A 226 10.43 -0.17 20.63
C GLU A 226 11.00 -0.26 19.22
N ASN A 227 11.37 0.88 18.64
CA ASN A 227 11.93 0.92 17.30
C ASN A 227 13.25 0.14 17.26
N VAL A 228 13.23 -1.04 16.67
CA VAL A 228 14.39 -1.94 16.54
C VAL A 228 15.24 -1.58 15.30
N MET A 229 14.80 -0.64 14.48
CA MET A 229 15.50 -0.28 13.24
C MET A 229 16.42 0.94 13.42
N ASP A 230 17.66 0.74 12.99
CA ASP A 230 18.59 1.83 12.65
C ASP A 230 18.02 2.57 11.42
N GLU A 231 17.78 3.88 11.50
CA GLU A 231 17.23 4.74 10.43
C GLU A 231 17.93 4.55 9.07
N LYS A 232 19.19 4.10 9.09
CA LYS A 232 20.02 3.84 7.90
C LYS A 232 19.50 2.71 7.02
N ASN A 233 18.72 1.77 7.54
CA ASN A 233 18.19 0.64 6.79
C ASN A 233 16.84 0.93 6.12
N LEU A 234 16.15 2.03 6.46
CA LEU A 234 14.85 2.41 5.89
C LEU A 234 14.96 3.03 4.48
N THR A 235 16.13 3.53 4.10
CA THR A 235 16.36 4.17 2.80
C THR A 235 16.88 3.21 1.71
N ALA A 236 17.19 1.96 2.04
CA ALA A 236 17.90 1.04 1.14
C ALA A 236 17.01 0.20 0.20
N ASP A 237 15.69 0.13 0.41
CA ASP A 237 14.78 -0.69 -0.41
C ASP A 237 13.88 0.10 -1.36
N ALA A 238 14.46 0.94 -2.21
CA ALA A 238 13.86 1.17 -3.51
C ALA A 238 13.83 -0.20 -4.23
N ALA A 239 12.63 -0.70 -4.56
CA ALA A 239 12.47 -1.98 -5.24
C ALA A 239 13.42 -2.04 -6.45
N ARG A 240 14.56 -2.70 -6.28
CA ARG A 240 15.53 -2.91 -7.36
C ARG A 240 14.91 -3.93 -8.30
N VAL A 241 14.19 -3.44 -9.31
CA VAL A 241 13.91 -4.27 -10.47
C VAL A 241 15.28 -4.75 -10.96
N ASN A 242 15.49 -6.06 -10.97
CA ASN A 242 16.77 -6.61 -11.44
C ASN A 242 16.93 -6.18 -12.91
N PRO A 243 17.91 -5.29 -13.22
CA PRO A 243 18.08 -4.76 -14.57
C PRO A 243 18.32 -5.85 -15.59
N LEU A 244 18.84 -7.02 -15.17
CA LEU A 244 19.01 -8.19 -16.02
C LEU A 244 17.69 -8.79 -16.48
N VAL A 245 16.64 -8.77 -15.64
CA VAL A 245 15.30 -9.25 -16.03
C VAL A 245 14.70 -8.32 -17.09
N VAL A 246 14.79 -7.02 -16.89
CA VAL A 246 14.31 -6.02 -17.86
C VAL A 246 15.09 -6.12 -19.18
N ALA A 247 16.41 -6.21 -19.10
CA ALA A 247 17.27 -6.37 -20.29
C ALA A 247 16.99 -7.67 -21.04
N SER A 248 16.73 -8.79 -20.34
CA SER A 248 16.38 -10.07 -20.95
C SER A 248 15.05 -10.01 -21.68
N ILE A 249 14.06 -9.35 -21.11
CA ILE A 249 12.73 -9.15 -21.73
C ILE A 249 12.87 -8.28 -23.00
N ILE A 250 13.59 -7.16 -22.92
CA ILE A 250 13.84 -6.29 -24.06
C ILE A 250 14.61 -7.04 -25.14
N GLY A 251 15.62 -7.80 -24.78
CA GLY A 251 16.40 -8.63 -25.70
C GLY A 251 15.55 -9.67 -26.44
N LEU A 252 14.65 -10.35 -25.75
CA LEU A 252 13.71 -11.32 -26.36
C LEU A 252 12.74 -10.63 -27.34
N ILE A 253 12.24 -9.45 -27.01
CA ILE A 253 11.36 -8.66 -27.86
C ILE A 253 12.11 -8.26 -29.15
N LEU A 254 13.30 -7.70 -29.00
CA LEU A 254 14.14 -7.28 -30.13
C LEU A 254 14.54 -8.46 -31.03
N TYR A 255 14.90 -9.61 -30.42
CA TYR A 255 15.18 -10.82 -31.16
C TYR A 255 13.96 -11.32 -31.94
N GLY A 256 12.78 -11.34 -31.31
CA GLY A 256 11.52 -11.73 -31.97
C GLY A 256 11.19 -10.84 -33.17
N ILE A 257 11.31 -9.51 -32.99
CA ILE A 257 11.11 -8.53 -34.08
C ILE A 257 12.13 -8.75 -35.20
N GLY A 258 13.40 -8.89 -34.85
CA GLY A 258 14.49 -9.15 -35.81
C GLY A 258 14.28 -10.44 -36.61
N TYR A 259 13.89 -11.51 -35.93
CA TYR A 259 13.58 -12.81 -36.56
C TYR A 259 12.39 -12.69 -37.53
N VAL A 260 11.35 -11.98 -37.15
CA VAL A 260 10.19 -11.75 -38.01
C VAL A 260 10.55 -10.95 -39.24
N VAL A 261 11.28 -9.86 -39.08
CA VAL A 261 11.78 -9.02 -40.19
C VAL A 261 12.68 -9.84 -41.14
N TYR A 262 13.59 -10.64 -40.60
CA TYR A 262 14.45 -11.54 -41.36
C TYR A 262 13.62 -12.55 -42.17
N ARG A 263 12.60 -13.16 -41.56
CA ARG A 263 11.71 -14.12 -42.24
C ARG A 263 10.89 -13.49 -43.36
N ILE A 264 10.40 -12.27 -43.15
CA ILE A 264 9.69 -11.50 -44.17
C ILE A 264 10.63 -11.19 -45.35
N LYS A 265 11.85 -10.72 -45.05
CA LYS A 265 12.85 -10.40 -46.09
C LYS A 265 13.30 -11.62 -46.90
N LYS A 266 13.48 -12.78 -46.25
CA LYS A 266 13.85 -14.05 -46.89
C LYS A 266 12.73 -14.67 -47.71
N ARG A 267 11.46 -14.33 -47.45
CA ARG A 267 10.30 -14.84 -48.21
C ARG A 267 9.88 -13.87 -49.33
N GLY A 268 10.48 -12.71 -49.42
CA GLY A 268 10.21 -11.67 -50.43
C GLY A 268 11.21 -11.63 -51.59
N VAL A 269 12.15 -12.59 -51.61
CA VAL A 269 13.10 -12.80 -52.74
C VAL A 269 12.64 -14.04 -53.54
#